data_85612b0d7adf16886ef4d73d625d36ca
#
_entry.id   85612b0d7adf16886ef4d73d625d36ca
#
_cell.length_a   1.000
_cell.length_b   1.000
_cell.length_c   1.000
_cell.angle_alpha   90.00
_cell.angle_beta   90.00
_cell.angle_gamma   90.00
#
_symmetry.space_group_name_H-M   'P 1'
#
loop_
_entity.id
_entity.type
_entity.pdbx_description
1 polymer ?
#
loop_
_entity_poly.entity_id
_entity_poly.type
_entity_poly.pdbx_seq_one_letter_code
_entity_poly.pdbx_strand_id
1 'polypeptide(L)'
;IRLVCELYKVFKEETQSQETLDDFYFWGELLISDFDDVDKNMVDADKLFSNLQDLKNLMDDYEFLDKEQEEAIQQFFQNFSIERRTELKEKFISLWDKLGTIYHHYRENLTELGIAYEGMLYRNVIEQLDTDQLKYDKYIFVGFNVLNKVENEFFRKLKDAGKALFYW
;
A
#
# COMPACT_ATOMS: atom_id res chain seq x y z
N ILE A 1 -13.38 9.72 -2.60
CA ILE A 1 -13.20 10.71 -3.69
C ILE A 1 -11.97 11.59 -3.45
N ARG A 2 -11.85 12.36 -2.35
CA ARG A 2 -10.72 13.29 -2.14
C ARG A 2 -9.37 12.59 -2.20
N LEU A 3 -9.21 11.45 -1.53
CA LEU A 3 -7.98 10.66 -1.53
C LEU A 3 -7.57 10.24 -2.95
N VAL A 4 -8.55 9.80 -3.77
CA VAL A 4 -8.28 9.42 -5.17
C VAL A 4 -7.83 10.63 -6.00
N CYS A 5 -8.44 11.79 -5.80
CA CYS A 5 -8.03 13.01 -6.51
C CYS A 5 -6.59 13.43 -6.17
N GLU A 6 -6.19 13.33 -4.89
CA GLU A 6 -4.81 13.64 -4.50
C GLU A 6 -3.82 12.59 -5.05
N LEU A 7 -4.17 11.31 -5.02
CA LEU A 7 -3.35 10.26 -5.64
C LEU A 7 -3.22 10.47 -7.15
N TYR A 8 -4.30 10.88 -7.83
CA TYR A 8 -4.27 11.16 -9.27
C TYR A 8 -3.31 12.28 -9.63
N LYS A 9 -3.20 13.34 -8.83
CA LYS A 9 -2.23 14.41 -9.05
C LYS A 9 -0.81 13.87 -9.02
N VAL A 10 -0.46 13.14 -7.96
CA VAL A 10 0.85 12.51 -7.80
C VAL A 10 1.14 11.53 -8.94
N PHE A 11 0.16 10.69 -9.27
CA PHE A 11 0.26 9.76 -10.40
C PHE A 11 0.59 10.48 -11.72
N LYS A 12 -0.11 11.56 -12.03
CA LYS A 12 0.17 12.34 -13.26
C LYS A 12 1.55 12.99 -13.24
N GLU A 13 1.97 13.50 -12.12
CA GLU A 13 3.31 14.12 -11.98
C GLU A 13 4.42 13.09 -12.19
N GLU A 14 4.28 11.89 -11.60
CA GLU A 14 5.30 10.85 -11.68
C GLU A 14 5.33 10.11 -13.03
N THR A 15 4.16 9.88 -13.61
CA THR A 15 4.06 9.03 -14.83
C THR A 15 3.93 9.83 -16.11
N GLN A 16 3.62 11.13 -16.04
CA GLN A 16 3.28 11.98 -17.19
C GLN A 16 2.10 11.42 -18.00
N SER A 17 1.25 10.62 -17.36
CA SER A 17 0.09 9.97 -18.00
C SER A 17 -0.91 11.00 -18.53
N GLN A 18 -1.52 10.68 -19.68
CA GLN A 18 -2.60 11.46 -20.27
C GLN A 18 -3.99 10.94 -19.87
N GLU A 19 -4.06 9.93 -19.00
CA GLU A 19 -5.32 9.38 -18.52
C GLU A 19 -6.14 10.45 -17.80
N THR A 20 -7.46 10.34 -17.97
CA THR A 20 -8.40 11.21 -17.25
C THR A 20 -8.61 10.71 -15.81
N LEU A 21 -9.18 11.55 -14.95
CA LEU A 21 -9.53 11.14 -13.59
C LEU A 21 -10.54 9.97 -13.60
N ASP A 22 -11.46 9.95 -14.56
CA ASP A 22 -12.46 8.90 -14.67
C ASP A 22 -11.82 7.54 -15.02
N ASP A 23 -10.84 7.53 -15.92
CA ASP A 23 -10.10 6.32 -16.29
C ASP A 23 -9.24 5.82 -15.11
N PHE A 24 -8.65 6.74 -14.36
CA PHE A 24 -7.80 6.44 -13.21
C PHE A 24 -8.58 6.01 -11.96
N TYR A 25 -9.84 6.43 -11.82
CA TYR A 25 -10.58 6.36 -10.55
C TYR A 25 -10.59 4.96 -9.92
N PHE A 26 -10.91 3.95 -10.72
CA PHE A 26 -10.94 2.56 -10.25
C PHE A 26 -9.54 2.08 -9.79
N TRP A 27 -8.52 2.39 -10.57
CA TRP A 27 -7.12 2.08 -10.22
C TRP A 27 -6.66 2.84 -8.97
N GLY A 28 -7.07 4.08 -8.85
CA GLY A 28 -6.76 4.91 -7.69
C GLY A 28 -7.35 4.34 -6.38
N GLU A 29 -8.57 3.83 -6.40
CA GLU A 29 -9.16 3.15 -5.25
C GLU A 29 -8.40 1.87 -4.88
N LEU A 30 -8.01 1.08 -5.88
CA LEU A 30 -7.23 -0.15 -5.68
C LEU A 30 -5.85 0.18 -5.08
N LEU A 31 -5.12 1.14 -5.64
CA LEU A 31 -3.82 1.56 -5.12
C LEU A 31 -3.90 2.09 -3.68
N ILE A 32 -4.94 2.86 -3.34
CA ILE A 32 -5.14 3.31 -1.96
C ILE A 32 -5.37 2.13 -1.03
N SER A 33 -6.13 1.13 -1.46
CA SER A 33 -6.32 -0.10 -0.68
C SER A 33 -5.01 -0.86 -0.46
N ASP A 34 -4.19 -0.97 -1.50
CA ASP A 34 -2.89 -1.65 -1.41
C ASP A 34 -1.93 -0.87 -0.48
N PHE A 35 -1.88 0.45 -0.59
CA PHE A 35 -1.09 1.30 0.30
C PHE A 35 -1.57 1.24 1.75
N ASP A 36 -2.88 1.16 1.95
CA ASP A 36 -3.51 0.96 3.26
C ASP A 36 -3.06 -0.37 3.90
N ASP A 37 -3.02 -1.43 3.11
CA ASP A 37 -2.54 -2.74 3.56
C ASP A 37 -1.04 -2.74 3.85
N VAL A 38 -0.22 -2.08 3.04
CA VAL A 38 1.22 -1.88 3.30
C VAL A 38 1.44 -1.22 4.66
N ASP A 39 0.68 -0.17 4.96
CA ASP A 39 0.81 0.57 6.21
C ASP A 39 0.24 -0.20 7.41
N LYS A 40 -0.95 -0.81 7.30
CA LYS A 40 -1.57 -1.64 8.36
C LYS A 40 -0.71 -2.84 8.74
N ASN A 41 0.05 -3.37 7.78
CA ASN A 41 0.98 -4.45 8.02
C ASN A 41 2.40 -3.99 8.33
N MET A 42 2.63 -2.68 8.44
CA MET A 42 3.95 -2.09 8.72
C MET A 42 5.05 -2.65 7.82
N VAL A 43 4.71 -2.85 6.54
CA VAL A 43 5.64 -3.38 5.56
C VAL A 43 6.70 -2.32 5.25
N ASP A 44 7.94 -2.77 5.06
CA ASP A 44 9.01 -1.93 4.50
C ASP A 44 8.70 -1.70 3.01
N ALA A 45 8.15 -0.53 2.72
CA ALA A 45 7.67 -0.18 1.38
C ALA A 45 8.80 -0.16 0.35
N ASP A 46 9.99 0.30 0.74
CA ASP A 46 11.15 0.35 -0.16
C ASP A 46 11.59 -1.05 -0.58
N LYS A 47 11.63 -1.99 0.36
CA LYS A 47 11.94 -3.38 0.04
C LYS A 47 10.83 -4.05 -0.76
N LEU A 48 9.56 -3.76 -0.43
CA LEU A 48 8.43 -4.32 -1.17
C LEU A 48 8.49 -3.90 -2.64
N PHE A 49 8.60 -2.59 -2.90
CA PHE A 49 8.57 -2.06 -4.26
C PHE A 49 9.85 -2.41 -5.03
N SER A 50 11.02 -2.47 -4.38
CA SER A 50 12.25 -2.97 -4.98
C SER A 50 12.13 -4.45 -5.37
N ASN A 51 11.58 -5.30 -4.50
CA ASN A 51 11.35 -6.71 -4.80
C ASN A 51 10.35 -6.92 -5.95
N LEU A 52 9.33 -6.08 -6.04
CA LEU A 52 8.38 -6.11 -7.16
C LEU A 52 9.05 -5.73 -8.48
N GLN A 53 9.97 -4.76 -8.46
CA GLN A 53 10.77 -4.38 -9.62
C GLN A 53 11.72 -5.50 -10.03
N ASP A 54 12.37 -6.17 -9.09
CA ASP A 54 13.23 -7.33 -9.35
C ASP A 54 12.43 -8.50 -9.92
N LEU A 55 11.23 -8.77 -9.38
CA LEU A 55 10.32 -9.78 -9.91
C LEU A 55 9.90 -9.47 -11.34
N LYS A 56 9.63 -8.20 -11.66
CA LYS A 56 9.33 -7.74 -13.01
C LYS A 56 10.49 -8.03 -13.97
N ASN A 57 11.72 -7.68 -13.58
CA ASN A 57 12.91 -7.92 -14.41
C ASN A 57 13.08 -9.43 -14.68
N LEU A 58 12.77 -10.30 -13.70
CA LEU A 58 12.73 -11.74 -13.87
C LEU A 58 11.59 -12.21 -14.78
N MET A 59 10.45 -11.53 -14.79
CA MET A 59 9.30 -11.85 -15.65
C MET A 59 9.49 -11.38 -17.11
N ASP A 60 10.32 -10.38 -17.34
CA ASP A 60 10.70 -9.94 -18.70
C ASP A 60 11.66 -10.93 -19.38
N ASP A 61 12.43 -11.71 -18.60
CA ASP A 61 13.21 -12.88 -19.04
C ASP A 61 12.35 -14.15 -18.96
N TYR A 62 11.39 -14.33 -19.84
CA TYR A 62 10.32 -15.35 -19.88
C TYR A 62 10.73 -16.84 -19.70
N GLU A 63 11.97 -17.15 -19.41
CA GLU A 63 12.46 -18.52 -19.29
C GLU A 63 12.16 -19.23 -17.95
N PHE A 64 11.59 -18.53 -16.94
CA PHE A 64 11.47 -19.06 -15.57
C PHE A 64 10.04 -19.23 -15.04
N LEU A 65 9.01 -18.86 -15.81
CA LEU A 65 7.63 -19.09 -15.40
C LEU A 65 7.26 -20.56 -15.61
N ASP A 66 6.69 -21.20 -14.59
CA ASP A 66 6.06 -22.48 -14.82
C ASP A 66 4.74 -22.29 -15.61
N LYS A 67 4.26 -23.37 -16.22
CA LYS A 67 3.08 -23.33 -17.08
C LYS A 67 1.80 -22.83 -16.35
N GLU A 68 1.67 -23.09 -15.06
CA GLU A 68 0.51 -22.66 -14.26
C GLU A 68 0.55 -21.15 -14.03
N GLN A 69 1.74 -20.57 -13.81
CA GLN A 69 1.93 -19.12 -13.67
C GLN A 69 1.70 -18.39 -14.99
N GLU A 70 2.19 -18.96 -16.09
CA GLU A 70 1.96 -18.44 -17.44
C GLU A 70 0.46 -18.47 -17.80
N GLU A 71 -0.24 -19.58 -17.50
CA GLU A 71 -1.68 -19.71 -17.72
C GLU A 71 -2.49 -18.75 -16.85
N ALA A 72 -2.12 -18.53 -15.59
CA ALA A 72 -2.78 -17.58 -14.70
C ALA A 72 -2.64 -16.13 -15.20
N ILE A 73 -1.45 -15.76 -15.66
CA ILE A 73 -1.19 -14.45 -16.28
C ILE A 73 -1.95 -14.31 -17.60
N GLN A 74 -1.94 -15.34 -18.44
CA GLN A 74 -2.71 -15.35 -19.69
C GLN A 74 -4.22 -15.27 -19.43
N GLN A 75 -4.72 -15.93 -18.39
CA GLN A 75 -6.15 -15.91 -18.03
C GLN A 75 -6.58 -14.53 -17.50
N PHE A 76 -5.73 -13.86 -16.74
CA PHE A 76 -5.96 -12.48 -16.32
C PHE A 76 -6.06 -11.52 -17.51
N PHE A 77 -5.26 -11.74 -18.55
CA PHE A 77 -5.25 -10.91 -19.77
C PHE A 77 -6.16 -11.41 -20.90
N GLN A 78 -6.86 -12.54 -20.75
CA GLN A 78 -7.67 -13.15 -21.81
C GLN A 78 -8.82 -12.27 -22.35
N ASN A 79 -9.28 -11.31 -21.56
CA ASN A 79 -10.39 -10.42 -21.91
C ASN A 79 -9.96 -9.17 -22.72
N PHE A 80 -8.68 -9.02 -23.03
CA PHE A 80 -8.15 -7.88 -23.78
C PHE A 80 -7.66 -8.28 -25.16
N SER A 81 -7.88 -7.44 -26.18
CA SER A 81 -7.33 -7.66 -27.52
C SER A 81 -5.80 -7.62 -27.48
N ILE A 82 -5.13 -8.35 -28.39
CA ILE A 82 -3.67 -8.49 -28.42
C ILE A 82 -2.94 -7.12 -28.46
N GLU A 83 -3.45 -6.18 -29.24
CA GLU A 83 -2.89 -4.83 -29.37
C GLU A 83 -3.06 -4.01 -28.07
N ARG A 84 -4.24 -4.07 -27.45
CA ARG A 84 -4.48 -3.45 -26.13
C ARG A 84 -3.69 -4.13 -25.00
N ARG A 85 -3.42 -5.43 -25.10
CA ARG A 85 -2.61 -6.16 -24.11
C ARG A 85 -1.20 -5.60 -24.02
N THR A 86 -0.54 -5.36 -25.13
CA THR A 86 0.84 -4.85 -25.16
C THR A 86 0.90 -3.45 -24.55
N GLU A 87 -0.03 -2.57 -24.93
CA GLU A 87 -0.10 -1.19 -24.45
C GLU A 87 -0.45 -1.12 -22.95
N LEU A 88 -1.41 -1.93 -22.49
CA LEU A 88 -1.76 -2.03 -21.08
C LEU A 88 -0.66 -2.70 -20.24
N LYS A 89 0.02 -3.70 -20.79
CA LYS A 89 1.17 -4.33 -20.15
C LYS A 89 2.31 -3.34 -19.96
N GLU A 90 2.65 -2.57 -20.98
CA GLU A 90 3.71 -1.55 -20.89
C GLU A 90 3.34 -0.44 -19.89
N LYS A 91 2.10 0.03 -19.91
CA LYS A 91 1.60 1.00 -18.92
C LYS A 91 1.63 0.45 -17.49
N PHE A 92 1.20 -0.77 -17.30
CA PHE A 92 1.22 -1.44 -16.00
C PHE A 92 2.64 -1.64 -15.48
N ILE A 93 3.54 -2.06 -16.36
CA ILE A 93 4.97 -2.24 -16.05
C ILE A 93 5.62 -0.89 -15.70
N SER A 94 5.35 0.16 -16.47
CA SER A 94 5.87 1.50 -16.19
C SER A 94 5.35 2.08 -14.87
N LEU A 95 4.11 1.72 -14.49
CA LEU A 95 3.54 2.08 -13.20
C LEU A 95 4.27 1.40 -12.03
N TRP A 96 4.61 0.12 -12.18
CA TRP A 96 5.32 -0.63 -11.13
C TRP A 96 6.68 -0.03 -10.79
N ASP A 97 7.42 0.45 -11.79
CA ASP A 97 8.68 1.15 -11.57
C ASP A 97 8.53 2.44 -10.75
N LYS A 98 7.32 3.01 -10.75
CA LYS A 98 6.99 4.25 -10.07
C LYS A 98 6.23 4.07 -8.76
N LEU A 99 5.78 2.86 -8.44
CA LEU A 99 4.91 2.64 -7.26
C LEU A 99 5.53 3.11 -5.96
N GLY A 100 6.81 2.85 -5.74
CA GLY A 100 7.52 3.32 -4.56
C GLY A 100 7.54 4.84 -4.46
N THR A 101 7.88 5.52 -5.56
CA THR A 101 7.90 6.98 -5.64
C THR A 101 6.50 7.56 -5.43
N ILE A 102 5.49 6.98 -6.09
CA ILE A 102 4.08 7.40 -5.95
C ILE A 102 3.61 7.24 -4.50
N TYR A 103 3.93 6.10 -3.86
CA TYR A 103 3.57 5.86 -2.46
C TYR A 103 4.15 6.92 -1.52
N HIS A 104 5.45 7.23 -1.64
CA HIS A 104 6.11 8.22 -0.79
C HIS A 104 5.57 9.63 -1.04
N HIS A 105 5.54 10.11 -2.29
CA HIS A 105 5.01 11.42 -2.62
C HIS A 105 3.53 11.58 -2.24
N TYR A 106 2.73 10.53 -2.40
CA TYR A 106 1.35 10.56 -1.97
C TYR A 106 1.21 10.75 -0.47
N ARG A 107 1.98 10.02 0.33
CA ARG A 107 1.99 10.17 1.80
C ARG A 107 2.47 11.57 2.23
N GLU A 108 3.50 12.11 1.59
CA GLU A 108 3.98 13.48 1.82
C GLU A 108 2.88 14.49 1.53
N ASN A 109 2.27 14.44 0.35
CA ASN A 109 1.17 15.31 -0.04
C ASN A 109 -0.02 15.25 0.94
N LEU A 110 -0.43 14.03 1.33
CA LEU A 110 -1.51 13.87 2.31
C LEU A 110 -1.13 14.45 3.69
N THR A 111 0.11 14.30 4.10
CA THR A 111 0.63 14.86 5.37
C THR A 111 0.57 16.39 5.35
N GLU A 112 1.00 17.03 4.27
CA GLU A 112 0.93 18.48 4.09
C GLU A 112 -0.52 19.00 4.12
N LEU A 113 -1.45 18.23 3.55
CA LEU A 113 -2.87 18.55 3.54
C LEU A 113 -3.59 18.25 4.87
N GLY A 114 -2.92 17.64 5.84
CA GLY A 114 -3.49 17.22 7.11
C GLY A 114 -4.58 16.15 6.98
N ILE A 115 -4.48 15.28 5.97
CA ILE A 115 -5.39 14.16 5.73
C ILE A 115 -4.60 12.86 5.59
N ALA A 116 -5.28 11.73 5.79
CA ALA A 116 -4.67 10.40 5.67
C ALA A 116 -5.72 9.37 5.28
N TYR A 117 -5.29 8.27 4.66
CA TYR A 117 -6.05 7.02 4.69
C TYR A 117 -5.79 6.28 6.01
N GLU A 118 -6.60 5.28 6.31
CA GLU A 118 -6.64 4.67 7.65
C GLU A 118 -5.29 4.04 8.06
N GLY A 119 -4.70 3.21 7.22
CA GLY A 119 -3.43 2.55 7.50
C GLY A 119 -2.27 3.54 7.69
N MET A 120 -2.21 4.60 6.86
CA MET A 120 -1.25 5.68 7.03
C MET A 120 -1.37 6.34 8.42
N LEU A 121 -2.62 6.63 8.83
CA LEU A 121 -2.88 7.23 10.15
C LEU A 121 -2.41 6.31 11.27
N TYR A 122 -2.77 5.03 11.20
CA TYR A 122 -2.39 4.04 12.22
C TYR A 122 -0.88 3.87 12.31
N ARG A 123 -0.21 3.73 11.18
CA ARG A 123 1.24 3.62 11.12
C ARG A 123 1.92 4.84 11.72
N ASN A 124 1.52 6.04 11.32
CA ASN A 124 2.09 7.29 11.84
C ASN A 124 1.90 7.40 13.37
N VAL A 125 0.71 7.05 13.88
CA VAL A 125 0.46 7.03 15.33
C VAL A 125 1.41 6.08 16.04
N ILE A 126 1.61 4.88 15.51
CA ILE A 126 2.48 3.89 16.15
C ILE A 126 3.95 4.28 16.09
N GLU A 127 4.40 4.81 14.96
CA GLU A 127 5.79 5.26 14.79
C GLU A 127 6.14 6.43 15.73
N GLN A 128 5.17 7.31 15.99
CA GLN A 128 5.34 8.49 16.83
C GLN A 128 4.87 8.30 18.27
N LEU A 129 4.34 7.12 18.63
CA LEU A 129 3.76 6.86 19.94
C LEU A 129 4.78 7.03 21.06
N ASP A 130 4.56 8.05 21.87
CA ASP A 130 5.20 8.23 23.18
C ASP A 130 4.23 7.76 24.27
N THR A 131 4.54 6.63 24.88
CA THR A 131 3.69 6.03 25.91
C THR A 131 3.60 6.88 27.18
N ASP A 132 4.57 7.75 27.44
CA ASP A 132 4.58 8.61 28.62
C ASP A 132 3.61 9.79 28.51
N GLN A 133 3.26 10.18 27.30
CA GLN A 133 2.26 11.22 27.02
C GLN A 133 0.81 10.72 27.04
N LEU A 134 0.59 9.41 27.22
CA LEU A 134 -0.74 8.84 27.27
C LEU A 134 -1.49 9.27 28.54
N LYS A 135 -2.77 9.60 28.35
CA LYS A 135 -3.63 10.18 29.38
C LYS A 135 -3.82 9.27 30.61
N TYR A 136 -3.83 7.96 30.43
CA TYR A 136 -4.12 6.99 31.47
C TYR A 136 -2.90 6.13 31.80
N ASP A 137 -2.77 5.75 33.07
CA ASP A 137 -1.70 4.86 33.54
C ASP A 137 -1.91 3.42 33.08
N LYS A 138 -3.16 3.02 32.88
CA LYS A 138 -3.54 1.65 32.47
C LYS A 138 -4.65 1.67 31.45
N TYR A 139 -4.51 0.79 30.46
CA TYR A 139 -5.49 0.49 29.42
C TYR A 139 -5.88 -0.97 29.49
N ILE A 140 -7.17 -1.26 29.45
CA ILE A 140 -7.70 -2.63 29.55
C ILE A 140 -8.30 -2.99 28.20
N PHE A 141 -7.82 -4.07 27.61
CA PHE A 141 -8.26 -4.58 26.32
C PHE A 141 -8.99 -5.91 26.52
N VAL A 142 -10.20 -6.04 25.99
CA VAL A 142 -11.07 -7.21 26.18
C VAL A 142 -11.60 -7.71 24.86
N GLY A 143 -11.52 -9.02 24.60
CA GLY A 143 -12.23 -9.69 23.53
C GLY A 143 -11.66 -9.50 22.11
N PHE A 144 -10.36 -9.22 21.98
CA PHE A 144 -9.70 -9.16 20.68
C PHE A 144 -9.30 -10.56 20.18
N ASN A 145 -9.68 -10.91 18.96
CA ASN A 145 -9.37 -12.22 18.39
C ASN A 145 -8.29 -12.17 17.28
N VAL A 146 -8.40 -11.19 16.38
CA VAL A 146 -7.48 -11.03 15.25
C VAL A 146 -6.99 -9.60 15.22
N LEU A 147 -5.69 -9.43 15.16
CA LEU A 147 -5.01 -8.14 15.11
C LEU A 147 -4.15 -8.06 13.86
N ASN A 148 -4.19 -6.92 13.18
CA ASN A 148 -3.19 -6.62 12.15
C ASN A 148 -1.85 -6.27 12.81
N LYS A 149 -0.82 -6.05 12.01
CA LYS A 149 0.53 -5.84 12.53
C LYS A 149 0.67 -4.51 13.28
N VAL A 150 0.00 -3.46 12.81
CA VAL A 150 0.00 -2.15 13.46
C VAL A 150 -0.68 -2.19 14.83
N GLU A 151 -1.78 -2.91 14.95
CA GLU A 151 -2.48 -3.12 16.23
C GLU A 151 -1.65 -3.95 17.21
N ASN A 152 -1.01 -5.02 16.71
CA ASN A 152 -0.10 -5.82 17.52
C ASN A 152 1.06 -4.99 18.06
N GLU A 153 1.64 -4.13 17.23
CA GLU A 153 2.75 -3.26 17.63
C GLU A 153 2.31 -2.21 18.66
N PHE A 154 1.09 -1.67 18.52
CA PHE A 154 0.48 -0.80 19.53
C PHE A 154 0.37 -1.49 20.88
N PHE A 155 -0.22 -2.68 20.89
CA PHE A 155 -0.39 -3.44 22.12
C PHE A 155 0.94 -3.85 22.75
N ARG A 156 1.93 -4.17 21.91
CA ARG A 156 3.29 -4.48 22.36
C ARG A 156 3.92 -3.28 23.07
N LYS A 157 3.89 -2.10 22.46
CA LYS A 157 4.42 -0.86 23.05
C LYS A 157 3.76 -0.54 24.40
N LEU A 158 2.44 -0.65 24.50
CA LEU A 158 1.72 -0.43 25.76
C LEU A 158 2.04 -1.48 26.81
N LYS A 159 2.20 -2.74 26.41
CA LYS A 159 2.59 -3.84 27.31
C LYS A 159 3.99 -3.61 27.85
N ASP A 160 4.94 -3.30 26.99
CA ASP A 160 6.35 -3.07 27.36
C ASP A 160 6.50 -1.86 28.29
N ALA A 161 5.66 -0.83 28.12
CA ALA A 161 5.54 0.30 29.03
C ALA A 161 4.78 -0.02 30.34
N GLY A 162 4.29 -1.24 30.51
CA GLY A 162 3.50 -1.64 31.67
C GLY A 162 2.13 -0.98 31.75
N LYS A 163 1.62 -0.43 30.64
CA LYS A 163 0.35 0.31 30.57
C LYS A 163 -0.83 -0.51 30.04
N ALA A 164 -0.63 -1.75 29.62
CA ALA A 164 -1.71 -2.59 29.07
C ALA A 164 -2.02 -3.82 29.94
N LEU A 165 -3.31 -4.15 30.03
CA LEU A 165 -3.85 -5.40 30.57
C LEU A 165 -4.76 -6.01 29.50
N PHE A 166 -4.62 -7.32 29.26
CA PHE A 166 -5.35 -8.05 28.22
C PHE A 166 -6.21 -9.14 28.86
N TYR A 167 -7.47 -9.23 28.42
CA TYR A 167 -8.44 -10.25 28.81
C TYR A 167 -9.07 -10.84 27.55
N TRP A 168 -8.93 -12.14 27.39
CA TRP A 168 -9.40 -12.92 26.23
C TRP A 168 -10.72 -13.64 26.52
#